data_56ba40607d8be4484f1f3bfd86a2961c
#
_entry.id   56ba40607d8be4484f1f3bfd86a2961c
#
_cell.length_a   1.000
_cell.length_b   1.000
_cell.length_c   1.000
_cell.angle_alpha   90.00
_cell.angle_beta   90.00
_cell.angle_gamma   90.00
#
_symmetry.space_group_name_H-M   'P 1'
#
loop_
_entity.id
_entity.type
_entity.pdbx_description
1 polymer ?
#
loop_
_entity_poly.entity_id
_entity_poly.type
_entity_poly.pdbx_seq_one_letter_code
_entity_poly.pdbx_strand_id
1 'polypeptide(L)'
;MYKTNIYQNARVSAGLTQERAAEKLGISVESIKAYETYRRLPPFDIVDGMALIYRADYLPYQHMRIASGEVKVIPEVEVRSLEQAAMRLINKTLAFADKRRDRDLLTIAEDGVIDEAERPLFEAIVTELDELIKAAMELKISREAEP
;
A
#
# COMPACT_ATOMS: atom_id res chain seq x y z
N MET A 1 -4.80 -5.52 -10.20
CA MET A 1 -4.29 -4.59 -11.24
C MET A 1 -5.02 -3.26 -11.12
N TYR A 2 -4.32 -2.18 -10.98
CA TYR A 2 -4.94 -0.86 -10.95
C TYR A 2 -5.60 -0.61 -12.32
N LYS A 3 -6.90 -0.28 -12.33
CA LYS A 3 -7.66 0.01 -13.56
C LYS A 3 -7.12 1.22 -14.33
N THR A 4 -6.33 2.04 -13.68
CA THR A 4 -5.73 3.27 -14.20
C THR A 4 -4.26 3.32 -13.78
N ASN A 5 -3.41 3.98 -14.56
CA ASN A 5 -1.99 4.08 -14.27
C ASN A 5 -1.75 4.90 -12.98
N ILE A 6 -0.99 4.35 -12.04
CA ILE A 6 -0.76 4.98 -10.73
C ILE A 6 0.00 6.31 -10.84
N TYR A 7 0.96 6.41 -11.74
CA TYR A 7 1.77 7.63 -11.92
C TYR A 7 0.94 8.74 -12.55
N GLN A 8 0.13 8.41 -13.56
CA GLN A 8 -0.81 9.35 -14.18
C GLN A 8 -1.84 9.85 -13.18
N ASN A 9 -2.43 8.95 -12.40
CA ASN A 9 -3.41 9.33 -11.38
C ASN A 9 -2.83 10.30 -10.36
N ALA A 10 -1.63 10.02 -9.84
CA ALA A 10 -0.96 10.88 -8.88
C ALA A 10 -0.67 12.27 -9.47
N ARG A 11 -0.16 12.33 -10.72
CA ARG A 11 0.11 13.59 -11.42
C ARG A 11 -1.16 14.40 -11.65
N VAL A 12 -2.21 13.77 -12.16
CA VAL A 12 -3.49 14.45 -12.44
C VAL A 12 -4.13 14.97 -11.16
N SER A 13 -4.10 14.18 -10.08
CA SER A 13 -4.58 14.61 -8.77
C SER A 13 -3.80 15.80 -8.21
N ALA A 14 -2.53 15.95 -8.59
CA ALA A 14 -1.70 17.11 -8.26
C ALA A 14 -1.93 18.33 -9.17
N GLY A 15 -2.81 18.21 -10.19
CA GLY A 15 -3.10 19.29 -11.13
C GLY A 15 -1.95 19.61 -12.09
N LEU A 16 -1.02 18.68 -12.33
CA LEU A 16 0.15 18.90 -13.17
C LEU A 16 -0.04 18.32 -14.58
N THR A 17 0.43 19.06 -15.59
CA THR A 17 0.58 18.52 -16.95
C THR A 17 1.82 17.62 -17.03
N GLN A 18 1.92 16.81 -18.09
CA GLN A 18 3.09 15.96 -18.32
C GLN A 18 4.37 16.79 -18.48
N GLU A 19 4.28 17.92 -19.18
CA GLU A 19 5.40 18.86 -19.39
C GLU A 19 5.88 19.45 -18.07
N ARG A 20 4.95 19.89 -17.23
CA ARG A 20 5.29 20.48 -15.93
C ARG A 20 5.88 19.46 -14.96
N ALA A 21 5.38 18.23 -14.99
CA ALA A 21 5.94 17.14 -14.21
C ALA A 21 7.36 16.78 -14.68
N ALA A 22 7.57 16.67 -15.97
CA ALA A 22 8.88 16.41 -16.57
C ALA A 22 9.91 17.48 -16.20
N GLU A 23 9.53 18.75 -16.30
CA GLU A 23 10.37 19.90 -15.90
C GLU A 23 10.78 19.79 -14.41
N LYS A 24 9.81 19.55 -13.53
CA LYS A 24 10.06 19.45 -12.08
C LYS A 24 10.94 18.26 -11.70
N LEU A 25 10.83 17.15 -12.43
CA LEU A 25 11.60 15.93 -12.20
C LEU A 25 12.96 15.92 -12.92
N GLY A 26 13.20 16.90 -13.80
CA GLY A 26 14.44 16.94 -14.59
C GLY A 26 14.56 15.81 -15.61
N ILE A 27 13.44 15.29 -16.13
CA ILE A 27 13.38 14.21 -17.12
C ILE A 27 12.59 14.63 -18.37
N SER A 28 12.65 13.81 -19.43
CA SER A 28 11.90 14.10 -20.64
C SER A 28 10.40 13.82 -20.51
N VAL A 29 9.56 14.53 -21.25
CA VAL A 29 8.12 14.26 -21.36
C VAL A 29 7.87 12.85 -21.89
N GLU A 30 8.72 12.35 -22.79
CA GLU A 30 8.64 10.98 -23.30
C GLU A 30 8.86 9.94 -22.19
N SER A 31 9.69 10.22 -21.17
CA SER A 31 9.84 9.37 -20.01
C SER A 31 8.55 9.35 -19.19
N ILE A 32 7.92 10.50 -18.93
CA ILE A 32 6.61 10.57 -18.26
C ILE A 32 5.57 9.71 -19.00
N LYS A 33 5.46 9.90 -20.33
CA LYS A 33 4.53 9.10 -21.15
C LYS A 33 4.81 7.59 -21.09
N ALA A 34 6.09 7.20 -21.08
CA ALA A 34 6.47 5.79 -20.97
C ALA A 34 6.06 5.18 -19.61
N TYR A 35 6.17 5.93 -18.53
CA TYR A 35 5.73 5.51 -17.21
C TYR A 35 4.20 5.45 -17.10
N GLU A 36 3.51 6.45 -17.61
CA GLU A 36 2.04 6.53 -17.58
C GLU A 36 1.32 5.55 -18.51
N THR A 37 2.07 4.89 -19.40
CA THR A 37 1.56 3.81 -20.27
C THR A 37 2.10 2.43 -19.89
N TYR A 38 2.85 2.32 -18.79
CA TYR A 38 3.54 1.10 -18.35
C TYR A 38 4.48 0.49 -19.42
N ARG A 39 4.89 1.26 -20.43
CA ARG A 39 5.95 0.82 -21.37
C ARG A 39 7.30 0.63 -20.68
N ARG A 40 7.51 1.37 -19.59
CA ARG A 40 8.67 1.27 -18.72
C ARG A 40 8.26 1.68 -17.31
N LEU A 41 8.79 1.00 -16.31
CA LEU A 41 8.63 1.43 -14.91
C LEU A 41 9.69 2.51 -14.59
N PRO A 42 9.33 3.56 -13.84
CA PRO A 42 10.32 4.52 -13.36
C PRO A 42 11.26 3.86 -12.35
N PRO A 43 12.53 4.27 -12.29
CA PRO A 43 13.40 3.88 -11.18
C PRO A 43 12.94 4.53 -9.86
N PHE A 44 13.34 3.96 -8.71
CA PHE A 44 12.84 4.36 -7.40
C PHE A 44 13.12 5.84 -7.06
N ASP A 45 14.28 6.36 -7.44
CA ASP A 45 14.62 7.79 -7.25
C ASP A 45 13.66 8.74 -7.97
N ILE A 46 13.19 8.34 -9.16
CA ILE A 46 12.16 9.09 -9.90
C ILE A 46 10.79 8.96 -9.21
N VAL A 47 10.46 7.78 -8.68
CA VAL A 47 9.21 7.58 -7.93
C VAL A 47 9.19 8.41 -6.65
N ASP A 48 10.30 8.49 -5.93
CA ASP A 48 10.43 9.36 -4.76
C ASP A 48 10.26 10.84 -5.12
N GLY A 49 10.87 11.27 -6.23
CA GLY A 49 10.66 12.60 -6.78
C GLY A 49 9.20 12.86 -7.15
N MET A 50 8.54 11.90 -7.80
CA MET A 50 7.11 11.97 -8.12
C MET A 50 6.26 12.08 -6.85
N ALA A 51 6.54 11.25 -5.83
CA ALA A 51 5.80 11.29 -4.56
C ALA A 51 5.87 12.68 -3.93
N LEU A 52 7.04 13.30 -3.94
CA LEU A 52 7.25 14.64 -3.39
C LEU A 52 6.48 15.71 -4.18
N ILE A 53 6.65 15.78 -5.50
CA ILE A 53 6.05 16.86 -6.32
C ILE A 53 4.54 16.68 -6.54
N TYR A 54 4.04 15.43 -6.50
CA TYR A 54 2.62 15.14 -6.63
C TYR A 54 1.91 15.11 -5.27
N ARG A 55 2.64 15.25 -4.16
CA ARG A 55 2.12 15.08 -2.78
C ARG A 55 1.40 13.75 -2.63
N ALA A 56 2.05 12.70 -3.08
CA ALA A 56 1.50 11.35 -3.17
C ALA A 56 2.41 10.35 -2.42
N ASP A 57 2.48 10.45 -1.10
CA ASP A 57 3.33 9.61 -0.24
C ASP A 57 3.03 8.11 -0.37
N TYR A 58 1.86 7.76 -0.88
CA TYR A 58 1.46 6.39 -1.19
C TYR A 58 2.05 5.84 -2.49
N LEU A 59 2.59 6.68 -3.38
CA LEU A 59 3.05 6.29 -4.71
C LEU A 59 4.23 5.30 -4.69
N PRO A 60 5.27 5.47 -3.84
CA PRO A 60 6.35 4.50 -3.71
C PRO A 60 5.86 3.11 -3.30
N TYR A 61 4.87 3.05 -2.43
CA TYR A 61 4.25 1.79 -2.03
C TYR A 61 3.51 1.10 -3.19
N GLN A 62 2.70 1.85 -3.94
CA GLN A 62 2.02 1.34 -5.12
C GLN A 62 3.02 0.87 -6.20
N HIS A 63 4.11 1.64 -6.39
CA HIS A 63 5.18 1.28 -7.31
C HIS A 63 5.86 -0.02 -6.90
N MET A 64 6.23 -0.17 -5.63
CA MET A 64 6.86 -1.38 -5.12
C MET A 64 5.98 -2.61 -5.33
N ARG A 65 4.67 -2.47 -5.14
CA ARG A 65 3.71 -3.52 -5.41
C ARG A 65 3.68 -3.93 -6.89
N ILE A 66 3.70 -2.98 -7.81
CA ILE A 66 3.75 -3.25 -9.24
C ILE A 66 5.10 -3.85 -9.65
N ALA A 67 6.20 -3.28 -9.15
CA ALA A 67 7.55 -3.72 -9.47
C ALA A 67 7.86 -5.12 -8.93
N SER A 68 7.24 -5.52 -7.83
CA SER A 68 7.39 -6.85 -7.23
C SER A 68 6.60 -7.96 -7.94
N GLY A 69 5.74 -7.60 -8.90
CA GLY A 69 4.93 -8.56 -9.65
C GLY A 69 3.90 -9.28 -8.78
N GLU A 70 3.93 -10.63 -8.77
CA GLU A 70 2.98 -11.46 -8.03
C GLU A 70 3.32 -11.65 -6.54
N VAL A 71 4.27 -10.90 -5.99
CA VAL A 71 4.63 -11.01 -4.58
C VAL A 71 3.47 -10.54 -3.69
N LYS A 72 2.74 -11.49 -3.12
CA LYS A 72 1.55 -11.24 -2.30
C LYS A 72 1.83 -10.65 -0.91
N VAL A 73 3.10 -10.52 -0.54
CA VAL A 73 3.51 -9.97 0.77
C VAL A 73 3.13 -8.49 0.92
N ILE A 74 2.96 -7.78 -0.18
CA ILE A 74 2.59 -6.36 -0.18
C ILE A 74 1.09 -6.24 -0.49
N PRO A 75 0.21 -5.95 0.50
CA PRO A 75 -1.22 -5.85 0.27
C PRO A 75 -1.58 -4.62 -0.58
N GLU A 76 -2.68 -4.69 -1.27
CA GLU A 76 -3.25 -3.53 -1.95
C GLU A 76 -3.90 -2.58 -0.93
N VAL A 77 -3.43 -1.34 -0.86
CA VAL A 77 -3.94 -0.32 0.05
C VAL A 77 -4.79 0.71 -0.69
N GLU A 78 -5.77 1.26 0.02
CA GLU A 78 -6.62 2.35 -0.47
C GLU A 78 -6.26 3.66 0.22
N VAL A 79 -6.27 4.76 -0.53
CA VAL A 79 -6.12 6.09 0.07
C VAL A 79 -7.46 6.49 0.70
N ARG A 80 -7.47 6.62 2.02
CA ARG A 80 -8.65 6.95 2.83
C ARG A 80 -8.46 8.28 3.54
N SER A 81 -9.56 8.87 4.03
CA SER A 81 -9.44 9.96 5.00
C SER A 81 -8.84 9.44 6.31
N LEU A 82 -8.27 10.33 7.10
CA LEU A 82 -7.70 9.99 8.41
C LEU A 82 -8.71 9.27 9.31
N GLU A 83 -9.95 9.77 9.36
CA GLU A 83 -11.01 9.19 10.20
C GLU A 83 -11.36 7.77 9.75
N GLN A 84 -11.54 7.57 8.44
CA GLN A 84 -11.86 6.24 7.91
C GLN A 84 -10.74 5.24 8.15
N ALA A 85 -9.48 5.65 7.95
CA ALA A 85 -8.32 4.79 8.16
C ALA A 85 -8.13 4.45 9.65
N ALA A 86 -8.31 5.43 10.56
CA ALA A 86 -8.23 5.22 12.00
C ALA A 86 -9.32 4.26 12.50
N MET A 87 -10.58 4.47 12.10
CA MET A 87 -11.70 3.60 12.48
C MET A 87 -11.50 2.17 11.98
N ARG A 88 -11.01 2.01 10.74
CA ARG A 88 -10.72 0.69 10.19
C ARG A 88 -9.64 -0.05 10.99
N LEU A 89 -8.52 0.63 11.31
CA LEU A 89 -7.45 0.03 12.09
C LEU A 89 -7.92 -0.36 13.49
N ILE A 90 -8.64 0.52 14.18
CA ILE A 90 -9.18 0.25 15.52
C ILE A 90 -10.10 -0.97 15.49
N ASN A 91 -11.05 -1.01 14.56
CA ASN A 91 -12.00 -2.12 14.45
C ASN A 91 -11.29 -3.46 14.18
N LYS A 92 -10.27 -3.49 13.30
CA LYS A 92 -9.48 -4.70 13.04
C LYS A 92 -8.67 -5.13 14.25
N THR A 93 -8.07 -4.18 14.96
CA THR A 93 -7.30 -4.46 16.18
C THR A 93 -8.17 -5.04 17.30
N LEU A 94 -9.34 -4.44 17.54
CA LEU A 94 -10.29 -4.92 18.54
C LEU A 94 -10.82 -6.30 18.18
N ALA A 95 -11.18 -6.55 16.93
CA ALA A 95 -11.65 -7.87 16.48
C ALA A 95 -10.58 -8.96 16.67
N PHE A 96 -9.31 -8.67 16.43
CA PHE A 96 -8.20 -9.57 16.68
C PHE A 96 -8.03 -9.89 18.17
N ALA A 97 -8.14 -8.85 19.03
CA ALA A 97 -8.07 -9.01 20.48
C ALA A 97 -9.27 -9.77 21.04
N ASP A 98 -10.48 -9.47 20.60
CA ASP A 98 -11.72 -10.13 21.06
C ASP A 98 -11.75 -11.62 20.75
N LYS A 99 -11.18 -12.03 19.61
CA LYS A 99 -11.01 -13.44 19.24
C LYS A 99 -9.89 -14.14 20.00
N ARG A 100 -9.14 -13.44 20.84
CA ARG A 100 -7.99 -13.96 21.61
C ARG A 100 -6.91 -14.61 20.73
N ARG A 101 -6.64 -14.01 19.58
CA ARG A 101 -5.62 -14.49 18.62
C ARG A 101 -4.21 -14.50 19.20
N ASP A 102 -3.96 -13.66 20.19
CA ASP A 102 -2.74 -13.67 21.01
C ASP A 102 -2.50 -15.04 21.69
N ARG A 103 -3.54 -15.62 22.27
CA ARG A 103 -3.46 -16.96 22.90
C ARG A 103 -3.33 -18.07 21.87
N ASP A 104 -4.12 -18.01 20.80
CA ASP A 104 -4.04 -18.99 19.72
C ASP A 104 -2.62 -19.08 19.16
N LEU A 105 -1.98 -17.92 18.89
CA LEU A 105 -0.60 -17.87 18.39
C LEU A 105 0.41 -18.43 19.39
N LEU A 106 0.27 -18.14 20.69
CA LEU A 106 1.14 -18.69 21.72
C LEU A 106 1.05 -20.21 21.77
N THR A 107 -0.16 -20.77 21.66
CA THR A 107 -0.39 -22.23 21.64
C THR A 107 0.26 -22.86 20.40
N ILE A 108 0.02 -22.31 19.21
CA ILE A 108 0.61 -22.81 17.95
C ILE A 108 2.13 -22.72 17.97
N ALA A 109 2.69 -21.69 18.59
CA ALA A 109 4.13 -21.44 18.60
C ALA A 109 4.87 -22.26 19.70
N GLU A 110 4.17 -23.02 20.54
CA GLU A 110 4.75 -23.67 21.72
C GLU A 110 5.89 -24.64 21.37
N ASP A 111 5.76 -25.43 20.33
CA ASP A 111 6.77 -26.39 19.87
C ASP A 111 7.52 -25.94 18.61
N GLY A 112 7.14 -24.79 18.02
CA GLY A 112 7.77 -24.23 16.83
C GLY A 112 7.42 -24.95 15.52
N VAL A 113 6.39 -25.81 15.52
CA VAL A 113 5.92 -26.56 14.35
C VAL A 113 4.41 -26.35 14.18
N ILE A 114 3.96 -26.05 13.00
CA ILE A 114 2.53 -25.94 12.68
C ILE A 114 2.06 -27.29 12.14
N ASP A 115 1.34 -28.04 12.94
CA ASP A 115 0.78 -29.33 12.54
C ASP A 115 -0.47 -29.21 11.65
N GLU A 116 -1.01 -30.33 11.17
CA GLU A 116 -2.19 -30.34 10.28
C GLU A 116 -3.46 -29.84 10.98
N ALA A 117 -3.58 -30.04 12.29
CA ALA A 117 -4.75 -29.60 13.05
C ALA A 117 -4.72 -28.08 13.33
N GLU A 118 -3.54 -27.52 13.50
CA GLU A 118 -3.32 -26.10 13.77
C GLU A 118 -3.34 -25.24 12.50
N ARG A 119 -2.99 -25.83 11.36
CA ARG A 119 -2.84 -25.11 10.09
C ARG A 119 -4.04 -24.25 9.70
N PRO A 120 -5.31 -24.72 9.78
CA PRO A 120 -6.46 -23.87 9.42
C PRO A 120 -6.59 -22.63 10.31
N LEU A 121 -6.33 -22.79 11.62
CA LEU A 121 -6.38 -21.67 12.55
C LEU A 121 -5.23 -20.69 12.30
N PHE A 122 -4.03 -21.20 12.07
CA PHE A 122 -2.87 -20.39 11.72
C PHE A 122 -3.10 -19.56 10.45
N GLU A 123 -3.62 -20.17 9.38
CA GLU A 123 -3.93 -19.48 8.13
C GLU A 123 -5.00 -18.40 8.30
N ALA A 124 -6.01 -18.65 9.14
CA ALA A 124 -7.03 -17.67 9.49
C ALA A 124 -6.41 -16.47 10.23
N ILE A 125 -5.49 -16.72 11.17
CA ILE A 125 -4.77 -15.67 11.90
C ILE A 125 -3.89 -14.85 10.95
N VAL A 126 -3.13 -15.50 10.06
CA VAL A 126 -2.30 -14.81 9.05
C VAL A 126 -3.16 -13.91 8.16
N THR A 127 -4.33 -14.38 7.72
CA THR A 127 -5.27 -13.57 6.95
C THR A 127 -5.75 -12.34 7.74
N GLU A 128 -6.05 -12.49 9.02
CA GLU A 128 -6.43 -11.37 9.89
C GLU A 128 -5.27 -10.39 10.12
N LEU A 129 -4.03 -10.90 10.21
CA LEU A 129 -2.84 -10.06 10.30
C LEU A 129 -2.58 -9.27 8.99
N ASP A 130 -2.79 -9.88 7.83
CA ASP A 130 -2.70 -9.18 6.54
C ASP A 130 -3.68 -8.00 6.47
N GLU A 131 -4.89 -8.18 6.98
CA GLU A 131 -5.88 -7.11 7.08
C GLU A 131 -5.47 -6.00 8.08
N LEU A 132 -4.80 -6.35 9.17
CA LEU A 132 -4.22 -5.39 10.12
C LEU A 132 -3.07 -4.61 9.49
N ILE A 133 -2.17 -5.30 8.79
CA ILE A 133 -1.06 -4.68 8.06
C ILE A 133 -1.61 -3.68 7.04
N LYS A 134 -2.59 -4.09 6.25
CA LYS A 134 -3.26 -3.23 5.28
C LYS A 134 -3.87 -2.00 5.94
N ALA A 135 -4.63 -2.17 7.01
CA ALA A 135 -5.26 -1.07 7.73
C ALA A 135 -4.25 -0.10 8.35
N ALA A 136 -3.14 -0.62 8.89
CA ALA A 136 -2.06 0.20 9.43
C ALA A 136 -1.35 1.01 8.34
N MET A 137 -1.13 0.44 7.17
CA MET A 137 -0.54 1.14 6.03
C MET A 137 -1.49 2.19 5.45
N GLU A 138 -2.79 1.90 5.37
CA GLU A 138 -3.82 2.87 4.97
C GLU A 138 -3.84 4.08 5.91
N LEU A 139 -3.66 3.88 7.21
CA LEU A 139 -3.53 4.98 8.17
C LEU A 139 -2.27 5.81 7.92
N LYS A 140 -1.12 5.17 7.67
CA LYS A 140 0.15 5.88 7.41
C LYS A 140 0.11 6.77 6.17
N ILE A 141 -0.70 6.41 5.17
CA ILE A 141 -0.85 7.15 3.91
C ILE A 141 -2.15 7.95 3.84
N SER A 142 -2.95 7.96 4.90
CA SER A 142 -4.22 8.70 4.94
C SER A 142 -4.00 10.19 4.77
N ARG A 143 -5.01 10.87 4.25
CA ARG A 143 -5.00 12.31 4.06
C ARG A 143 -5.76 12.99 5.17
N GLU A 144 -5.17 14.04 5.72
CA GLU A 144 -5.89 14.98 6.56
C GLU A 144 -6.96 15.70 5.73
N ALA A 145 -8.08 16.03 6.36
CA ALA A 145 -9.03 16.92 5.73
C ALA A 145 -8.36 18.29 5.49
N GLU A 146 -8.46 18.80 4.27
CA GLU A 146 -8.03 20.18 4.03
C GLU A 146 -8.88 21.13 4.91
N PRO A 147 -8.25 22.08 5.60
CA PRO A 147 -8.94 23.02 6.48
C PRO A 147 -9.86 23.97 5.71
#